data_7125c0c3092f664e99ad03cc5b599190
#
_entry.id   7125c0c3092f664e99ad03cc5b599190
#
_cell.length_a   1.000
_cell.length_b   1.000
_cell.length_c   1.000
_cell.angle_alpha   90.00
_cell.angle_beta   90.00
_cell.angle_gamma   90.00
#
_symmetry.space_group_name_H-M   'P 1'
#
loop_
_entity.id
_entity.type
_entity.pdbx_description
1 polymer ?
#
loop_
_entity_poly.entity_id
_entity_poly.type
_entity_poly.pdbx_seq_one_letter_code
_entity_poly.pdbx_strand_id
1 'polypeptide(L)'
;MPPGCSFLNFTASHDGIGVRPLEGWLPQHDIDALVELMHRFGGYASMRTRDDGEDAPYELNITWFDAMKGNRRGPDAWQTPRFLCSQQLMLGLRGIPAIYLHVLTGTLNDLEGVERSGRLRSINRRRWQRNELEWLLETPATPTREVFKSLTRMLDARRQEPCFHPDAPQRVLDTPPSLIALQRGPTAEGRRLIAVHNVTDRPQPLELQELAHGQWHDLLAQAPWNHEATLAPYRSLWLVSEGSG
;
A
#
# COMPACT_ATOMS: atom_id res chain seq x y z
N MET A 1 8.98 16.20 13.50
CA MET A 1 7.64 16.10 14.08
C MET A 1 7.78 16.34 15.57
N PRO A 2 6.93 17.16 16.21
CA PRO A 2 7.00 17.40 17.64
C PRO A 2 6.80 16.11 18.46
N PRO A 3 7.39 16.00 19.67
CA PRO A 3 7.14 14.88 20.57
C PRO A 3 5.63 14.70 20.85
N GLY A 4 5.16 13.46 20.88
CA GLY A 4 3.75 13.14 21.10
C GLY A 4 2.84 13.27 19.86
N CYS A 5 3.38 13.69 18.72
CA CYS A 5 2.66 13.73 17.44
C CYS A 5 3.06 12.53 16.57
N SER A 6 2.13 12.02 15.77
CA SER A 6 2.39 10.95 14.81
C SER A 6 1.57 11.14 13.55
N PHE A 7 1.94 10.45 12.46
CA PHE A 7 1.14 10.41 11.24
C PHE A 7 0.03 9.37 11.36
N LEU A 8 -1.11 9.63 10.73
CA LEU A 8 -2.11 8.63 10.42
C LEU A 8 -1.95 8.23 8.95
N ASN A 9 -1.54 6.98 8.72
CA ASN A 9 -1.24 6.48 7.37
C ASN A 9 -2.39 5.62 6.86
N PHE A 10 -2.91 5.93 5.69
CA PHE A 10 -3.90 5.09 5.00
C PHE A 10 -3.79 5.27 3.48
N THR A 11 -4.22 4.28 2.71
CA THR A 11 -4.16 4.31 1.25
C THR A 11 -5.45 4.83 0.62
N ALA A 12 -6.58 4.49 1.21
CA ALA A 12 -7.89 4.93 0.75
C ALA A 12 -8.90 4.93 1.90
N SER A 13 -10.00 5.64 1.71
CA SER A 13 -11.12 5.72 2.64
C SER A 13 -12.45 5.40 1.95
N HIS A 14 -13.56 5.58 2.67
CA HIS A 14 -14.91 5.48 2.12
C HIS A 14 -15.22 6.58 1.08
N ASP A 15 -14.42 7.63 1.00
CA ASP A 15 -14.55 8.67 -0.02
C ASP A 15 -13.83 8.29 -1.31
N GLY A 16 -12.65 7.68 -1.21
CA GLY A 16 -11.80 7.33 -2.34
C GLY A 16 -10.34 7.64 -2.04
N ILE A 17 -9.62 8.10 -3.06
CA ILE A 17 -8.18 8.41 -3.01
C ILE A 17 -8.03 9.91 -3.23
N GLY A 18 -7.46 10.62 -2.26
CA GLY A 18 -7.19 12.06 -2.37
C GLY A 18 -6.09 12.35 -3.39
N VAL A 19 -6.36 13.26 -4.34
CA VAL A 19 -5.40 13.70 -5.36
C VAL A 19 -4.83 15.06 -5.04
N ARG A 20 -5.59 15.92 -4.36
CA ARG A 20 -5.17 17.27 -3.98
C ARG A 20 -3.78 17.35 -3.31
N PRO A 21 -3.36 16.41 -2.45
CA PRO A 21 -2.02 16.43 -1.88
C PRO A 21 -0.88 16.29 -2.88
N LEU A 22 -1.16 15.87 -4.12
CA LEU A 22 -0.16 15.76 -5.20
C LEU A 22 0.11 17.11 -5.89
N GLU A 23 -0.77 18.10 -5.72
CA GLU A 23 -0.61 19.44 -6.29
C GLU A 23 0.67 20.08 -5.74
N GLY A 24 1.50 20.61 -6.65
CA GLY A 24 2.81 21.19 -6.31
C GLY A 24 3.94 20.17 -6.10
N TRP A 25 3.64 18.88 -5.98
CA TRP A 25 4.62 17.78 -5.92
C TRP A 25 4.79 17.09 -7.28
N LEU A 26 3.69 16.88 -7.99
CA LEU A 26 3.71 16.31 -9.33
C LEU A 26 3.33 17.36 -10.36
N PRO A 27 3.91 17.29 -11.57
CA PRO A 27 3.45 18.08 -12.72
C PRO A 27 1.98 17.77 -13.03
N GLN A 28 1.22 18.75 -13.51
CA GLN A 28 -0.21 18.58 -13.79
C GLN A 28 -0.47 17.42 -14.78
N HIS A 29 0.34 17.27 -15.82
CA HIS A 29 0.18 16.20 -16.80
C HIS A 29 0.30 14.77 -16.19
N ASP A 30 1.05 14.59 -15.08
CA ASP A 30 1.12 13.31 -14.38
C ASP A 30 -0.14 13.07 -13.55
N ILE A 31 -0.71 14.13 -12.97
CA ILE A 31 -2.00 14.05 -12.25
C ILE A 31 -3.11 13.71 -13.25
N ASP A 32 -3.14 14.35 -14.41
CA ASP A 32 -4.12 14.09 -15.47
C ASP A 32 -4.01 12.65 -16.00
N ALA A 33 -2.79 12.17 -16.23
CA ALA A 33 -2.53 10.79 -16.63
C ALA A 33 -2.97 9.77 -15.56
N LEU A 34 -2.83 10.11 -14.28
CA LEU A 34 -3.34 9.28 -13.18
C LEU A 34 -4.87 9.23 -13.19
N VAL A 35 -5.55 10.37 -13.37
CA VAL A 35 -7.00 10.45 -13.46
C VAL A 35 -7.51 9.62 -14.65
N GLU A 36 -6.90 9.77 -15.83
CA GLU A 36 -7.26 9.00 -17.02
C GLU A 36 -7.09 7.49 -16.78
N LEU A 37 -5.99 7.09 -16.14
CA LEU A 37 -5.75 5.69 -15.79
C LEU A 37 -6.84 5.13 -14.88
N MET A 38 -7.28 5.89 -13.88
CA MET A 38 -8.34 5.46 -12.97
C MET A 38 -9.69 5.35 -13.68
N HIS A 39 -9.99 6.24 -14.63
CA HIS A 39 -11.17 6.11 -15.48
C HIS A 39 -11.13 4.82 -16.33
N ARG A 40 -9.98 4.49 -16.91
CA ARG A 40 -9.77 3.22 -17.65
C ARG A 40 -9.95 1.98 -16.78
N PHE A 41 -9.77 2.10 -15.47
CA PHE A 41 -9.99 1.01 -14.50
C PHE A 41 -11.40 0.99 -13.90
N GLY A 42 -12.31 1.82 -14.44
CA GLY A 42 -13.72 1.86 -14.06
C GLY A 42 -14.02 2.77 -12.87
N GLY A 43 -13.08 3.65 -12.52
CA GLY A 43 -13.28 4.69 -11.51
C GLY A 43 -13.79 6.00 -12.10
N TYR A 44 -14.00 6.97 -11.24
CA TYR A 44 -14.39 8.34 -11.54
C TYR A 44 -13.47 9.33 -10.84
N ALA A 45 -13.53 10.60 -11.24
CA ALA A 45 -12.89 11.70 -10.52
C ALA A 45 -13.94 12.71 -10.06
N SER A 46 -13.87 13.11 -8.81
CA SER A 46 -14.61 14.27 -8.30
C SER A 46 -13.78 15.52 -8.52
N MET A 47 -14.42 16.54 -9.10
CA MET A 47 -13.78 17.80 -9.45
C MET A 47 -14.08 18.86 -8.38
N ARG A 48 -13.20 19.83 -8.23
CA ARG A 48 -13.41 21.05 -7.48
C ARG A 48 -13.07 22.27 -8.34
N THR A 49 -13.77 23.35 -8.18
CA THR A 49 -13.40 24.61 -8.79
C THR A 49 -12.30 25.26 -7.95
N ARG A 50 -11.22 25.68 -8.59
CA ARG A 50 -10.10 26.44 -8.00
C ARG A 50 -10.49 27.92 -7.86
N ASP A 51 -9.62 28.69 -7.18
CA ASP A 51 -9.81 30.15 -7.01
C ASP A 51 -9.72 30.92 -8.34
N ASP A 52 -9.04 30.33 -9.35
CA ASP A 52 -8.94 30.87 -10.71
C ASP A 52 -10.15 30.54 -11.59
N GLY A 53 -11.13 29.79 -11.08
CA GLY A 53 -12.34 29.35 -11.77
C GLY A 53 -12.19 28.08 -12.58
N GLU A 54 -10.99 27.47 -12.66
CA GLU A 54 -10.75 26.23 -13.36
C GLU A 54 -11.09 25.02 -12.49
N ASP A 55 -11.60 23.97 -13.13
CA ASP A 55 -11.88 22.71 -12.45
C ASP A 55 -10.63 21.83 -12.33
N ALA A 56 -10.43 21.26 -11.15
CA ALA A 56 -9.33 20.35 -10.88
C ALA A 56 -9.80 19.09 -10.14
N PRO A 57 -9.20 17.92 -10.42
CA PRO A 57 -9.50 16.72 -9.68
C PRO A 57 -9.02 16.87 -8.23
N TYR A 58 -9.86 16.49 -7.28
CA TYR A 58 -9.47 16.47 -5.87
C TYR A 58 -9.55 15.08 -5.24
N GLU A 59 -10.34 14.18 -5.84
CA GLU A 59 -10.59 12.84 -5.34
C GLU A 59 -10.84 11.85 -6.48
N LEU A 60 -10.20 10.69 -6.44
CA LEU A 60 -10.47 9.56 -7.32
C LEU A 60 -11.47 8.64 -6.62
N ASN A 61 -12.62 8.48 -7.22
CA ASN A 61 -13.67 7.58 -6.76
C ASN A 61 -13.45 6.20 -7.41
N ILE A 62 -12.64 5.40 -6.75
CA ILE A 62 -12.25 4.04 -7.15
C ILE A 62 -11.82 3.29 -5.89
N THR A 63 -12.06 1.99 -5.82
CA THR A 63 -11.50 1.20 -4.72
C THR A 63 -9.99 1.08 -4.89
N TRP A 64 -9.25 1.03 -3.76
CA TRP A 64 -7.79 0.86 -3.84
C TRP A 64 -7.39 -0.42 -4.57
N PHE A 65 -8.20 -1.48 -4.44
CA PHE A 65 -7.93 -2.73 -5.13
C PHE A 65 -8.04 -2.59 -6.64
N ASP A 66 -9.10 -1.95 -7.17
CA ASP A 66 -9.24 -1.71 -8.60
C ASP A 66 -8.27 -0.64 -9.12
N ALA A 67 -7.85 0.32 -8.29
CA ALA A 67 -6.79 1.25 -8.66
C ALA A 67 -5.45 0.54 -8.93
N MET A 68 -5.23 -0.65 -8.35
CA MET A 68 -4.04 -1.49 -8.57
C MET A 68 -4.19 -2.48 -9.74
N LYS A 69 -5.24 -2.38 -10.55
CA LYS A 69 -5.58 -3.33 -11.62
C LYS A 69 -4.55 -3.41 -12.75
N GLY A 70 -3.73 -2.39 -12.90
CA GLY A 70 -2.76 -2.35 -13.99
C GLY A 70 -1.81 -1.15 -13.89
N ASN A 71 -1.25 -0.77 -15.01
CA ASN A 71 -0.38 0.37 -15.19
C ASN A 71 -0.76 1.17 -16.46
N ARG A 72 0.08 2.13 -16.90
CA ARG A 72 -0.18 2.94 -18.11
C ARG A 72 -0.41 2.10 -19.38
N ARG A 73 0.02 0.84 -19.43
CA ARG A 73 -0.22 -0.11 -20.54
C ARG A 73 -1.59 -0.78 -20.48
N GLY A 74 -2.28 -0.68 -19.34
CA GLY A 74 -3.61 -1.27 -19.10
C GLY A 74 -3.61 -2.30 -17.96
N PRO A 75 -4.72 -3.04 -17.80
CA PRO A 75 -4.82 -4.12 -16.81
C PRO A 75 -3.79 -5.23 -17.07
N ASP A 76 -3.32 -5.85 -15.98
CA ASP A 76 -2.34 -6.93 -16.03
C ASP A 76 -2.59 -7.98 -14.93
N ALA A 77 -1.76 -9.01 -14.87
CA ALA A 77 -1.89 -10.10 -13.90
C ALA A 77 -1.34 -9.74 -12.49
N TRP A 78 -0.86 -8.51 -12.27
CA TRP A 78 -0.18 -8.12 -11.04
C TRP A 78 -1.08 -7.36 -10.06
N GLN A 79 -2.39 -7.37 -10.23
CA GLN A 79 -3.32 -6.61 -9.37
C GLN A 79 -3.11 -6.92 -7.88
N THR A 80 -3.24 -8.19 -7.48
CA THR A 80 -3.10 -8.58 -6.07
C THR A 80 -1.67 -8.36 -5.54
N PRO A 81 -0.60 -8.80 -6.23
CA PRO A 81 0.77 -8.50 -5.79
C PRO A 81 1.06 -7.00 -5.66
N ARG A 82 0.64 -6.17 -6.61
CA ARG A 82 0.80 -4.71 -6.57
C ARG A 82 0.04 -4.09 -5.41
N PHE A 83 -1.20 -4.55 -5.19
CA PHE A 83 -2.01 -4.13 -4.05
C PHE A 83 -1.31 -4.46 -2.73
N LEU A 84 -0.88 -5.71 -2.53
CA LEU A 84 -0.21 -6.14 -1.31
C LEU A 84 1.12 -5.42 -1.07
N CYS A 85 1.90 -5.17 -2.13
CA CYS A 85 3.11 -4.36 -2.07
C CYS A 85 2.80 -2.94 -1.55
N SER A 86 1.77 -2.29 -2.07
CA SER A 86 1.36 -0.95 -1.64
C SER A 86 0.91 -0.91 -0.17
N GLN A 87 0.22 -1.95 0.30
CA GLN A 87 -0.20 -2.06 1.69
C GLN A 87 1.00 -2.33 2.61
N GLN A 88 1.91 -3.20 2.21
CA GLN A 88 3.10 -3.49 3.00
C GLN A 88 4.01 -2.26 3.11
N LEU A 89 4.13 -1.46 2.03
CA LEU A 89 4.83 -0.18 2.05
C LEU A 89 4.16 0.79 3.05
N MET A 90 2.85 0.99 2.94
CA MET A 90 2.10 1.88 3.85
C MET A 90 2.26 1.44 5.32
N LEU A 91 2.14 0.14 5.59
CA LEU A 91 2.33 -0.43 6.92
C LEU A 91 3.78 -0.33 7.42
N GLY A 92 4.78 -0.23 6.54
CA GLY A 92 6.19 -0.01 6.87
C GLY A 92 6.52 1.41 7.32
N LEU A 93 5.73 2.40 6.91
CA LEU A 93 5.97 3.81 7.21
C LEU A 93 5.83 4.13 8.71
N ARG A 94 6.60 5.13 9.13
CA ARG A 94 6.44 5.73 10.47
C ARG A 94 5.03 6.30 10.62
N GLY A 95 4.37 5.96 11.72
CA GLY A 95 3.02 6.43 12.02
C GLY A 95 2.09 5.32 12.48
N ILE A 96 0.82 5.65 12.59
CA ILE A 96 -0.26 4.75 12.98
C ILE A 96 -1.04 4.40 11.71
N PRO A 97 -1.05 3.14 11.28
CA PRO A 97 -1.81 2.74 10.10
C PRO A 97 -3.31 2.65 10.39
N ALA A 98 -4.11 3.11 9.45
CA ALA A 98 -5.55 2.88 9.41
C ALA A 98 -5.92 2.13 8.14
N ILE A 99 -6.72 1.08 8.27
CA ILE A 99 -7.15 0.26 7.14
C ILE A 99 -8.66 0.33 7.03
N TYR A 100 -9.13 0.82 5.90
CA TYR A 100 -10.55 0.82 5.57
C TYR A 100 -11.02 -0.61 5.27
N LEU A 101 -12.27 -0.95 5.65
CA LEU A 101 -12.81 -2.30 5.51
C LEU A 101 -12.66 -2.86 4.08
N HIS A 102 -12.96 -2.03 3.06
CA HIS A 102 -12.88 -2.47 1.67
C HIS A 102 -11.43 -2.63 1.17
N VAL A 103 -10.47 -1.98 1.80
CA VAL A 103 -9.04 -2.27 1.60
C VAL A 103 -8.68 -3.61 2.23
N LEU A 104 -9.16 -3.88 3.45
CA LEU A 104 -8.89 -5.13 4.15
C LEU A 104 -9.41 -6.37 3.41
N THR A 105 -10.50 -6.21 2.67
CA THR A 105 -11.17 -7.30 1.94
C THR A 105 -10.88 -7.32 0.42
N GLY A 106 -10.04 -6.40 -0.08
CA GLY A 106 -9.76 -6.30 -1.52
C GLY A 106 -11.05 -6.14 -2.35
N THR A 107 -11.97 -5.28 -1.87
CA THR A 107 -13.28 -5.09 -2.51
C THR A 107 -13.13 -4.41 -3.87
N LEU A 108 -13.83 -4.93 -4.87
CA LEU A 108 -13.94 -4.33 -6.20
C LEU A 108 -14.87 -3.10 -6.20
N ASN A 109 -14.81 -2.31 -7.26
CA ASN A 109 -15.71 -1.18 -7.51
C ASN A 109 -17.19 -1.60 -7.45
N ASP A 110 -18.01 -0.89 -6.68
CA ASP A 110 -19.48 -1.07 -6.66
C ASP A 110 -20.15 -0.14 -7.68
N LEU A 111 -20.07 -0.52 -8.97
CA LEU A 111 -20.66 0.25 -10.05
C LEU A 111 -22.21 0.28 -9.96
N GLU A 112 -22.82 -0.84 -9.58
CA GLU A 112 -24.28 -0.89 -9.34
C GLU A 112 -24.69 0.06 -8.22
N GLY A 113 -23.87 0.20 -7.17
CA GLY A 113 -24.08 1.16 -6.10
C GLY A 113 -24.05 2.61 -6.59
N VAL A 114 -23.18 2.91 -7.55
CA VAL A 114 -23.13 4.24 -8.20
C VAL A 114 -24.38 4.47 -9.04
N GLU A 115 -24.74 3.54 -9.91
CA GLU A 115 -25.93 3.64 -10.75
C GLU A 115 -27.20 3.81 -9.93
N ARG A 116 -27.38 3.01 -8.87
CA ARG A 116 -28.54 3.05 -8.00
C ARG A 116 -28.65 4.34 -7.19
N SER A 117 -27.52 4.91 -6.76
CA SER A 117 -27.52 6.09 -5.86
C SER A 117 -27.29 7.42 -6.55
N GLY A 118 -26.77 7.42 -7.79
CA GLY A 118 -26.29 8.61 -8.49
C GLY A 118 -25.09 9.29 -7.84
N ARG A 119 -24.40 8.61 -6.90
CA ARG A 119 -23.28 9.18 -6.13
C ARG A 119 -21.97 8.44 -6.45
N LEU A 120 -20.96 9.15 -6.96
CA LEU A 120 -19.67 8.57 -7.32
C LEU A 120 -18.99 7.84 -6.15
N ARG A 121 -19.07 8.39 -4.94
CA ARG A 121 -18.47 7.77 -3.73
C ARG A 121 -19.07 6.42 -3.37
N SER A 122 -20.27 6.08 -3.87
CA SER A 122 -20.89 4.77 -3.63
C SER A 122 -20.02 3.63 -4.14
N ILE A 123 -19.15 3.87 -5.12
CA ILE A 123 -18.18 2.91 -5.64
C ILE A 123 -17.29 2.28 -4.53
N ASN A 124 -17.01 3.05 -3.48
CA ASN A 124 -16.19 2.65 -2.33
C ASN A 124 -17.02 2.19 -1.12
N ARG A 125 -18.33 2.02 -1.26
CA ARG A 125 -19.24 1.81 -0.14
C ARG A 125 -20.14 0.60 -0.34
N ARG A 126 -19.60 -0.47 -0.95
CA ARG A 126 -20.33 -1.72 -1.15
C ARG A 126 -20.90 -2.22 0.17
N ARG A 127 -22.18 -2.58 0.15
CA ARG A 127 -22.84 -3.24 1.27
C ARG A 127 -22.75 -4.74 1.08
N TRP A 128 -21.84 -5.35 1.80
CA TRP A 128 -21.67 -6.79 1.76
C TRP A 128 -22.86 -7.52 2.37
N GLN A 129 -23.34 -8.55 1.70
CA GLN A 129 -24.12 -9.57 2.35
C GLN A 129 -23.17 -10.46 3.14
N ARG A 130 -23.52 -10.76 4.40
CA ARG A 130 -22.64 -11.50 5.30
C ARG A 130 -22.22 -12.85 4.73
N ASN A 131 -23.17 -13.62 4.23
CA ASN A 131 -22.92 -14.93 3.63
C ASN A 131 -22.03 -14.88 2.39
N GLU A 132 -22.17 -13.83 1.57
CA GLU A 132 -21.31 -13.61 0.41
C GLU A 132 -19.86 -13.34 0.83
N LEU A 133 -19.66 -12.43 1.78
CA LEU A 133 -18.33 -12.11 2.27
C LEU A 133 -17.66 -13.30 2.95
N GLU A 134 -18.39 -14.01 3.81
CA GLU A 134 -17.92 -15.23 4.47
C GLU A 134 -17.50 -16.29 3.44
N TRP A 135 -18.31 -16.51 2.41
CA TRP A 135 -17.98 -17.43 1.32
C TRP A 135 -16.69 -17.03 0.59
N LEU A 136 -16.52 -15.74 0.26
CA LEU A 136 -15.30 -15.24 -0.38
C LEU A 136 -14.05 -15.41 0.51
N LEU A 137 -14.19 -15.21 1.81
CA LEU A 137 -13.11 -15.37 2.78
C LEU A 137 -12.73 -16.86 3.01
N GLU A 138 -13.67 -17.77 2.84
CA GLU A 138 -13.45 -19.22 3.05
C GLU A 138 -13.00 -19.92 1.77
N THR A 139 -13.43 -19.45 0.59
CA THR A 139 -13.14 -20.09 -0.69
C THR A 139 -11.67 -19.92 -1.07
N PRO A 140 -10.92 -21.02 -1.30
CA PRO A 140 -9.54 -20.95 -1.78
C PRO A 140 -9.42 -20.17 -3.11
N ALA A 141 -8.27 -19.51 -3.30
CA ALA A 141 -7.90 -18.77 -4.51
C ALA A 141 -8.81 -17.57 -4.87
N THR A 142 -9.66 -17.09 -3.96
CA THR A 142 -10.31 -15.79 -4.15
C THR A 142 -9.34 -14.65 -3.80
N PRO A 143 -9.32 -13.55 -4.56
CA PRO A 143 -8.52 -12.38 -4.22
C PRO A 143 -8.85 -11.83 -2.82
N THR A 144 -10.13 -11.82 -2.44
CA THR A 144 -10.59 -11.37 -1.11
C THR A 144 -9.93 -12.17 0.02
N ARG A 145 -9.88 -13.51 -0.10
CA ARG A 145 -9.21 -14.36 0.88
C ARG A 145 -7.71 -14.12 0.94
N GLU A 146 -7.06 -14.02 -0.22
CA GLU A 146 -5.62 -13.77 -0.32
C GLU A 146 -5.25 -12.44 0.33
N VAL A 147 -5.97 -11.38 -0.02
CA VAL A 147 -5.78 -10.03 0.53
C VAL A 147 -5.99 -10.04 2.04
N PHE A 148 -7.13 -10.57 2.50
CA PHE A 148 -7.47 -10.58 3.92
C PHE A 148 -6.42 -11.32 4.76
N LYS A 149 -6.02 -12.52 4.34
CA LYS A 149 -5.00 -13.31 5.04
C LYS A 149 -3.64 -12.62 5.05
N SER A 150 -3.24 -12.05 3.91
CA SER A 150 -1.95 -11.37 3.80
C SER A 150 -1.90 -10.12 4.68
N LEU A 151 -2.95 -9.29 4.65
CA LEU A 151 -3.03 -8.10 5.48
C LEU A 151 -3.10 -8.43 6.97
N THR A 152 -3.88 -9.42 7.35
CA THR A 152 -3.93 -9.87 8.76
C THR A 152 -2.55 -10.31 9.25
N ARG A 153 -1.81 -11.10 8.44
CA ARG A 153 -0.45 -11.50 8.77
C ARG A 153 0.51 -10.31 8.89
N MET A 154 0.41 -9.34 7.97
CA MET A 154 1.21 -8.10 8.04
C MET A 154 0.91 -7.30 9.32
N LEU A 155 -0.36 -7.17 9.68
CA LEU A 155 -0.79 -6.48 10.89
C LEU A 155 -0.30 -7.18 12.16
N ASP A 156 -0.36 -8.50 12.21
CA ASP A 156 0.13 -9.29 13.35
C ASP A 156 1.65 -9.16 13.49
N ALA A 157 2.40 -9.28 12.39
CA ALA A 157 3.85 -9.07 12.39
C ALA A 157 4.22 -7.65 12.83
N ARG A 158 3.53 -6.64 12.29
CA ARG A 158 3.74 -5.24 12.65
C ARG A 158 3.48 -4.97 14.13
N ARG A 159 2.40 -5.53 14.68
CA ARG A 159 2.02 -5.32 16.09
C ARG A 159 3.04 -5.87 17.08
N GLN A 160 3.74 -6.92 16.68
CA GLN A 160 4.73 -7.60 17.53
C GLN A 160 6.15 -7.04 17.37
N GLU A 161 6.43 -6.25 16.34
CA GLU A 161 7.78 -5.75 16.03
C GLU A 161 7.99 -4.32 16.56
N PRO A 162 8.87 -4.13 17.57
CA PRO A 162 9.12 -2.82 18.19
C PRO A 162 9.61 -1.74 17.21
N CYS A 163 10.33 -2.12 16.15
CA CYS A 163 10.77 -1.18 15.11
C CYS A 163 9.62 -0.46 14.42
N PHE A 164 8.40 -0.99 14.48
CA PHE A 164 7.21 -0.34 13.92
C PHE A 164 6.49 0.59 14.91
N HIS A 165 7.00 0.75 16.13
CA HIS A 165 6.43 1.74 17.05
C HIS A 165 6.36 3.13 16.36
N PRO A 166 5.28 3.91 16.54
CA PRO A 166 5.13 5.21 15.87
C PRO A 166 6.28 6.19 16.11
N ASP A 167 6.93 6.12 17.28
CA ASP A 167 8.06 6.97 17.62
C ASP A 167 9.43 6.41 17.19
N ALA A 168 9.49 5.14 16.76
CA ALA A 168 10.73 4.56 16.27
C ALA A 168 11.27 5.36 15.07
N PRO A 169 12.57 5.64 15.02
CA PRO A 169 13.18 6.38 13.92
C PRO A 169 12.89 5.75 12.56
N GLN A 170 12.82 6.59 11.53
CA GLN A 170 12.74 6.15 10.14
C GLN A 170 13.77 6.88 9.30
N ARG A 171 14.44 6.14 8.42
CA ARG A 171 15.32 6.67 7.38
C ARG A 171 14.93 6.05 6.04
N VAL A 172 14.80 6.87 5.00
CA VAL A 172 14.70 6.39 3.62
C VAL A 172 16.10 6.00 3.16
N LEU A 173 16.22 4.83 2.57
CA LEU A 173 17.49 4.33 2.02
C LEU A 173 17.60 4.72 0.55
N ASP A 174 18.84 4.92 0.11
CA ASP A 174 19.14 5.19 -1.30
C ASP A 174 18.97 3.91 -2.13
N THR A 175 18.11 3.99 -3.13
CA THR A 175 17.76 2.87 -4.00
C THR A 175 17.49 3.35 -5.43
N PRO A 176 17.68 2.48 -6.45
CA PRO A 176 17.15 2.75 -7.77
C PRO A 176 15.65 3.03 -7.73
N PRO A 177 15.09 3.82 -8.68
CA PRO A 177 13.66 4.16 -8.72
C PRO A 177 12.68 2.97 -8.78
N SER A 178 13.19 1.78 -9.07
CA SER A 178 12.45 0.52 -9.10
C SER A 178 12.22 -0.09 -7.71
N LEU A 179 12.97 0.38 -6.71
CA LEU A 179 12.88 -0.09 -5.33
C LEU A 179 12.53 1.09 -4.41
N ILE A 180 11.81 0.79 -3.33
CA ILE A 180 11.64 1.70 -2.19
C ILE A 180 12.13 0.95 -0.96
N ALA A 181 13.09 1.53 -0.23
CA ALA A 181 13.60 0.93 0.98
C ALA A 181 13.60 1.91 2.15
N LEU A 182 13.20 1.41 3.31
CA LEU A 182 13.10 2.15 4.56
C LEU A 182 13.82 1.39 5.65
N GLN A 183 14.59 2.10 6.48
CA GLN A 183 15.04 1.58 7.76
C GLN A 183 14.15 2.11 8.87
N ARG A 184 13.70 1.22 9.76
CA ARG A 184 13.04 1.56 11.02
C ARG A 184 13.95 1.16 12.17
N GLY A 185 13.92 1.95 13.23
CA GLY A 185 14.88 1.80 14.33
C GLY A 185 16.21 2.54 14.06
N PRO A 186 17.26 2.31 14.88
CA PRO A 186 17.29 1.25 15.90
C PRO A 186 16.32 1.50 17.06
N THR A 187 15.92 0.41 17.74
CA THR A 187 15.29 0.48 19.06
C THR A 187 16.35 0.75 20.13
N ALA A 188 15.93 0.90 21.40
CA ALA A 188 16.86 1.04 22.51
C ALA A 188 17.82 -0.16 22.64
N GLU A 189 17.37 -1.35 22.26
CA GLU A 189 18.13 -2.60 22.24
C GLU A 189 18.96 -2.79 20.97
N GLY A 190 19.03 -1.78 20.10
CA GLY A 190 19.81 -1.82 18.86
C GLY A 190 19.13 -2.56 17.69
N ARG A 191 17.91 -3.07 17.86
CA ARG A 191 17.16 -3.81 16.83
C ARG A 191 16.79 -2.88 15.65
N ARG A 192 17.04 -3.33 14.45
CA ARG A 192 16.76 -2.58 13.20
C ARG A 192 15.88 -3.42 12.26
N LEU A 193 15.05 -2.74 11.49
CA LEU A 193 14.24 -3.34 10.46
C LEU A 193 14.51 -2.62 9.13
N ILE A 194 14.71 -3.40 8.07
CA ILE A 194 14.72 -2.92 6.68
C ILE A 194 13.44 -3.39 6.01
N ALA A 195 12.62 -2.43 5.57
CA ALA A 195 11.49 -2.68 4.70
C ALA A 195 11.89 -2.34 3.27
N VAL A 196 11.86 -3.30 2.36
CA VAL A 196 12.20 -3.09 0.95
C VAL A 196 11.10 -3.60 0.05
N HIS A 197 10.81 -2.84 -1.02
CA HIS A 197 9.67 -3.04 -1.90
C HIS A 197 10.12 -2.90 -3.36
N ASN A 198 9.92 -3.94 -4.16
CA ASN A 198 9.98 -3.81 -5.61
C ASN A 198 8.65 -3.25 -6.11
N VAL A 199 8.66 -2.03 -6.63
CA VAL A 199 7.44 -1.34 -7.10
C VAL A 199 7.21 -1.51 -8.61
N THR A 200 7.87 -2.50 -9.22
CA THR A 200 7.81 -2.75 -10.66
C THR A 200 7.29 -4.15 -11.00
N ASP A 201 6.90 -4.33 -12.24
CA ASP A 201 6.45 -5.60 -12.84
C ASP A 201 7.62 -6.50 -13.31
N ARG A 202 8.86 -6.24 -12.85
CA ARG A 202 10.09 -6.98 -13.22
C ARG A 202 10.89 -7.34 -11.98
N PRO A 203 11.64 -8.44 -12.00
CA PRO A 203 12.62 -8.71 -10.96
C PRO A 203 13.66 -7.60 -10.90
N GLN A 204 14.06 -7.22 -9.68
CA GLN A 204 15.03 -6.17 -9.43
C GLN A 204 16.19 -6.71 -8.58
N PRO A 205 17.45 -6.36 -8.89
CA PRO A 205 18.57 -6.65 -8.01
C PRO A 205 18.35 -6.04 -6.63
N LEU A 206 18.67 -6.78 -5.58
CA LEU A 206 18.59 -6.32 -4.20
C LEU A 206 20.00 -6.08 -3.66
N GLU A 207 20.52 -4.89 -3.88
CA GLU A 207 21.86 -4.47 -3.48
C GLU A 207 21.75 -3.30 -2.48
N LEU A 208 21.54 -3.63 -1.20
CA LEU A 208 21.50 -2.67 -0.11
C LEU A 208 22.69 -2.88 0.81
N GLN A 209 23.49 -1.85 1.04
CA GLN A 209 24.67 -1.91 1.93
C GLN A 209 24.25 -2.31 3.35
N GLU A 210 23.09 -1.88 3.80
CA GLU A 210 22.52 -2.21 5.10
C GLU A 210 22.30 -3.72 5.28
N LEU A 211 22.11 -4.46 4.21
CA LEU A 211 21.88 -5.90 4.20
C LEU A 211 23.17 -6.73 3.97
N ALA A 212 24.27 -6.07 3.63
CA ALA A 212 25.53 -6.75 3.28
C ALA A 212 26.12 -7.54 4.46
N HIS A 213 25.83 -7.12 5.68
CA HIS A 213 26.37 -7.72 6.90
C HIS A 213 25.28 -8.01 7.94
N GLY A 214 25.51 -9.06 8.71
CA GLY A 214 24.60 -9.46 9.79
C GLY A 214 23.63 -10.57 9.37
N GLN A 215 22.94 -11.08 10.35
CA GLN A 215 21.87 -12.06 10.17
C GLN A 215 20.53 -11.31 10.17
N TRP A 216 19.72 -11.63 9.18
CA TRP A 216 18.41 -11.03 8.99
C TRP A 216 17.34 -12.10 9.01
N HIS A 217 16.20 -11.75 9.58
CA HIS A 217 15.03 -12.62 9.65
C HIS A 217 13.86 -11.95 8.90
N ASP A 218 13.23 -12.67 7.97
CA ASP A 218 12.02 -12.20 7.29
C ASP A 218 10.81 -12.38 8.21
N LEU A 219 10.24 -11.27 8.66
CA LEU A 219 9.10 -11.27 9.58
C LEU A 219 7.86 -11.96 9.01
N LEU A 220 7.63 -11.87 7.71
CA LEU A 220 6.44 -12.43 7.09
C LEU A 220 6.64 -13.90 6.71
N ALA A 221 7.84 -14.30 6.32
CA ALA A 221 8.17 -15.70 6.10
C ALA A 221 8.38 -16.45 7.43
N GLN A 222 8.66 -15.73 8.53
CA GLN A 222 9.04 -16.27 9.84
C GLN A 222 10.25 -17.21 9.73
N ALA A 223 11.25 -16.81 8.96
CA ALA A 223 12.44 -17.59 8.66
C ALA A 223 13.68 -16.71 8.50
N PRO A 224 14.89 -17.25 8.73
CA PRO A 224 16.12 -16.57 8.36
C PRO A 224 16.09 -16.16 6.90
N TRP A 225 16.55 -14.94 6.59
CA TRP A 225 16.62 -14.48 5.22
C TRP A 225 17.88 -15.03 4.53
N ASN A 226 17.70 -15.66 3.38
CA ASN A 226 18.75 -16.35 2.65
C ASN A 226 19.55 -15.42 1.70
N HIS A 227 19.60 -14.12 1.96
CA HIS A 227 20.32 -13.14 1.15
C HIS A 227 19.98 -13.24 -0.35
N GLU A 228 18.68 -13.19 -0.66
CA GLU A 228 18.18 -13.19 -2.03
C GLU A 228 18.80 -12.01 -2.81
N ALA A 229 19.48 -12.32 -3.92
CA ALA A 229 20.11 -11.30 -4.77
C ALA A 229 19.11 -10.56 -5.65
N THR A 230 17.86 -11.03 -5.73
CA THR A 230 16.84 -10.49 -6.63
C THR A 230 15.48 -10.50 -5.97
N LEU A 231 14.78 -9.38 -6.02
CA LEU A 231 13.43 -9.24 -5.53
C LEU A 231 12.42 -9.38 -6.67
N ALA A 232 11.53 -10.36 -6.58
CA ALA A 232 10.52 -10.63 -7.60
C ALA A 232 9.57 -9.42 -7.81
N PRO A 233 8.80 -9.36 -8.92
CA PRO A 233 7.85 -8.27 -9.18
C PRO A 233 6.89 -8.06 -8.02
N TYR A 234 6.72 -6.79 -7.60
CA TYR A 234 5.86 -6.36 -6.48
C TYR A 234 6.07 -7.12 -5.17
N ARG A 235 7.20 -7.81 -5.02
CA ARG A 235 7.56 -8.44 -3.76
C ARG A 235 8.07 -7.39 -2.78
N SER A 236 7.70 -7.58 -1.53
CA SER A 236 8.17 -6.77 -0.40
C SER A 236 8.73 -7.66 0.68
N LEU A 237 9.75 -7.18 1.40
CA LEU A 237 10.37 -7.86 2.54
C LEU A 237 10.36 -6.93 3.76
N TRP A 238 10.16 -7.49 4.93
CA TRP A 238 10.43 -6.88 6.22
C TRP A 238 11.50 -7.69 6.93
N LEU A 239 12.72 -7.22 6.82
CA LEU A 239 13.91 -7.90 7.35
C LEU A 239 14.31 -7.25 8.66
N VAL A 240 14.38 -8.04 9.73
CA VAL A 240 14.77 -7.56 11.04
C VAL A 240 16.12 -8.15 11.43
N SER A 241 17.04 -7.30 11.94
CA SER A 241 18.29 -7.75 12.52
C SER A 241 18.05 -8.23 13.95
N GLU A 242 18.73 -9.28 14.38
CA GLU A 242 18.90 -9.53 15.79
C GLU A 242 19.75 -8.38 16.37
N GLY A 243 19.29 -7.77 17.44
CA GLY A 243 20.09 -6.76 18.14
C GLY A 243 21.42 -7.38 18.54
N SER A 244 22.51 -6.66 18.34
CA SER A 244 23.79 -7.05 18.94
C SER A 244 23.60 -7.01 20.44
N GLY A 245 23.57 -8.20 21.07
CA GLY A 245 23.54 -8.33 22.52
C GLY A 245 24.81 -7.73 23.18
#